data_ab006c32a33f76ed85af8879fb7dcffe
#
_entry.id   ab006c32a33f76ed85af8879fb7dcffe
#
_cell.length_a   1.000
_cell.length_b   1.000
_cell.length_c   1.000
_cell.angle_alpha   90.00
_cell.angle_beta   90.00
_cell.angle_gamma   90.00
#
_symmetry.space_group_name_H-M   'P 1'
#
loop_
_entity.id
_entity.type
_entity.pdbx_description
1 polymer ?
#
loop_
_entity_poly.entity_id
_entity_poly.type
_entity_poly.pdbx_seq_one_letter_code
_entity_poly.pdbx_strand_id
1 'polypeptide(L)'
;AQFSGRPVKILALEMGGNNPLVVEQVADLDAAVYTIIQSAFISAGQRCTCARRLLVPQGAWGDSLLARLVAVSASIEVGAFDQQPAPFMGSVISLQAARALMDAQAHLLANGAQALLAMTQPQAGAALLTPGILDVTAVAERPDEELFGPLLQVIRYADFDAAMAEANNTQYGLAAGLLSDSEARYQQFWLQSRAGIVNWNKQLTGAA
;
A
#
# COMPACT_ATOMS: atom_id res chain seq x y z
N ALA A 1 25.99 15.65 9.94
CA ALA A 1 27.18 16.43 10.31
C ALA A 1 28.02 15.80 11.44
N GLN A 2 27.42 15.05 12.40
CA GLN A 2 28.17 14.44 13.53
C GLN A 2 29.15 13.33 13.11
N PHE A 3 28.98 12.74 11.93
CA PHE A 3 29.76 11.59 11.45
C PHE A 3 30.70 11.94 10.30
N SER A 4 30.62 13.16 9.77
CA SER A 4 31.54 13.60 8.71
C SER A 4 32.98 13.68 9.25
N GLY A 5 33.92 13.10 8.51
CA GLY A 5 35.33 13.04 8.90
C GLY A 5 35.71 11.88 9.85
N ARG A 6 34.80 10.93 10.13
CA ARG A 6 35.10 9.72 10.91
C ARG A 6 34.93 8.45 10.05
N PRO A 7 36.00 7.99 9.39
CA PRO A 7 35.90 6.95 8.36
C PRO A 7 35.52 5.55 8.86
N VAL A 8 35.48 5.32 10.18
CA VAL A 8 35.12 4.01 10.80
C VAL A 8 33.70 3.92 11.31
N LYS A 9 32.82 4.91 11.03
CA LYS A 9 31.40 4.85 11.43
C LYS A 9 30.51 4.78 10.20
N ILE A 10 29.64 3.78 10.18
CA ILE A 10 28.60 3.63 9.19
C ILE A 10 27.30 4.18 9.79
N LEU A 11 26.63 5.09 9.08
CA LEU A 11 25.28 5.54 9.39
C LEU A 11 24.33 4.82 8.42
N ALA A 12 23.59 3.84 8.92
CA ALA A 12 22.48 3.20 8.20
C ALA A 12 21.17 3.82 8.66
N LEU A 13 20.38 4.36 7.72
CA LEU A 13 19.08 4.96 8.00
C LEU A 13 17.99 3.98 7.51
N GLU A 14 17.32 3.37 8.47
CA GLU A 14 16.12 2.57 8.22
C GLU A 14 14.89 3.49 8.31
N MET A 15 14.24 3.73 7.18
CA MET A 15 13.16 4.73 7.05
C MET A 15 11.86 4.07 6.63
N GLY A 16 10.76 4.56 7.17
CA GLY A 16 9.41 4.17 6.79
C GLY A 16 8.90 4.87 5.54
N GLY A 17 7.69 4.50 5.11
CA GLY A 17 7.05 5.07 3.93
C GLY A 17 5.53 5.01 3.97
N ASN A 18 4.88 6.09 3.55
CA ASN A 18 3.45 6.10 3.21
C ASN A 18 3.28 6.03 1.68
N ASN A 19 3.80 4.94 1.11
CA ASN A 19 4.12 4.80 -0.30
C ASN A 19 2.88 4.79 -1.20
N PRO A 20 2.79 5.65 -2.23
CA PRO A 20 1.73 5.62 -3.22
C PRO A 20 2.02 4.60 -4.33
N LEU A 21 1.00 3.86 -4.73
CA LEU A 21 0.94 3.14 -6.00
C LEU A 21 -0.18 3.75 -6.84
N VAL A 22 0.19 4.42 -7.91
CA VAL A 22 -0.75 5.01 -8.86
C VAL A 22 -1.05 3.99 -9.95
N VAL A 23 -2.31 3.83 -10.30
CA VAL A 23 -2.74 2.94 -11.38
C VAL A 23 -3.52 3.74 -12.40
N GLU A 24 -3.08 3.74 -13.65
CA GLU A 24 -3.87 4.18 -14.79
C GLU A 24 -4.64 3.01 -15.40
N GLN A 25 -5.48 3.29 -16.39
CA GLN A 25 -6.12 2.23 -17.17
C GLN A 25 -5.05 1.45 -17.94
N VAL A 26 -4.88 0.17 -17.59
CA VAL A 26 -3.98 -0.77 -18.25
C VAL A 26 -4.78 -1.88 -18.95
N ALA A 27 -4.19 -2.49 -19.97
CA ALA A 27 -4.83 -3.55 -20.75
C ALA A 27 -5.02 -4.84 -19.94
N ASP A 28 -4.04 -5.21 -19.10
CA ASP A 28 -4.10 -6.40 -18.25
C ASP A 28 -4.46 -6.05 -16.81
N LEU A 29 -5.76 -6.11 -16.54
CA LEU A 29 -6.32 -5.81 -15.23
C LEU A 29 -5.89 -6.84 -14.16
N ASP A 30 -5.78 -8.12 -14.52
CA ASP A 30 -5.37 -9.17 -13.57
C ASP A 30 -3.89 -9.04 -13.19
N ALA A 31 -3.03 -8.67 -14.11
CA ALA A 31 -1.62 -8.36 -13.81
C ALA A 31 -1.51 -7.13 -12.88
N ALA A 32 -2.36 -6.11 -13.09
CA ALA A 32 -2.41 -4.96 -12.18
C ALA A 32 -2.84 -5.37 -10.77
N VAL A 33 -3.90 -6.17 -10.66
CA VAL A 33 -4.39 -6.70 -9.36
C VAL A 33 -3.30 -7.51 -8.65
N TYR A 34 -2.63 -8.42 -9.38
CA TYR A 34 -1.52 -9.18 -8.82
C TYR A 34 -0.41 -8.27 -8.28
N THR A 35 -0.02 -7.26 -9.05
CA THR A 35 1.04 -6.30 -8.68
C THR A 35 0.65 -5.48 -7.46
N ILE A 36 -0.63 -5.07 -7.36
CA ILE A 36 -1.16 -4.35 -6.19
C ILE A 36 -1.09 -5.24 -4.93
N ILE A 37 -1.54 -6.49 -5.03
CA ILE A 37 -1.52 -7.46 -3.92
C ILE A 37 -0.08 -7.69 -3.44
N GLN A 38 0.86 -7.92 -4.35
CA GLN A 38 2.28 -8.08 -4.02
C GLN A 38 2.88 -6.81 -3.41
N SER A 39 2.41 -5.63 -3.81
CA SER A 39 2.88 -4.36 -3.27
C SER A 39 2.33 -4.09 -1.86
N ALA A 40 1.09 -4.47 -1.59
CA ALA A 40 0.40 -4.08 -0.36
C ALA A 40 0.46 -5.16 0.73
N PHE A 41 0.35 -6.46 0.37
CA PHE A 41 0.01 -7.51 1.34
C PHE A 41 1.12 -8.54 1.56
N ILE A 42 2.14 -8.64 0.70
CA ILE A 42 3.27 -9.54 0.97
C ILE A 42 3.87 -9.25 2.35
N SER A 43 4.28 -10.29 3.05
CA SER A 43 4.79 -10.18 4.44
C SER A 43 3.79 -9.48 5.39
N ALA A 44 2.49 -9.65 5.17
CA ALA A 44 1.41 -8.97 5.89
C ALA A 44 1.55 -7.43 5.87
N GLY A 45 2.00 -6.86 4.76
CA GLY A 45 2.23 -5.42 4.62
C GLY A 45 3.39 -4.87 5.44
N GLN A 46 4.27 -5.72 5.98
CA GLN A 46 5.33 -5.31 6.91
C GLN A 46 6.68 -5.12 6.21
N ARG A 47 6.68 -4.35 5.12
CA ARG A 47 7.91 -3.84 4.49
C ARG A 47 7.83 -2.33 4.38
N CYS A 48 8.94 -1.64 4.58
CA CYS A 48 9.03 -0.18 4.45
C CYS A 48 8.61 0.32 3.05
N THR A 49 8.76 -0.51 2.01
CA THR A 49 8.36 -0.21 0.64
C THR A 49 6.96 -0.70 0.27
N CYS A 50 6.18 -1.32 1.17
CA CYS A 50 4.80 -1.71 0.86
C CYS A 50 3.95 -0.50 0.45
N ALA A 51 3.05 -0.71 -0.53
CA ALA A 51 2.04 0.28 -0.87
C ALA A 51 1.07 0.47 0.30
N ARG A 52 0.90 1.72 0.74
CA ARG A 52 -0.07 2.12 1.76
C ARG A 52 -1.25 2.85 1.15
N ARG A 53 -1.01 3.56 0.05
CA ARG A 53 -1.99 4.33 -0.68
C ARG A 53 -2.06 3.82 -2.12
N LEU A 54 -3.26 3.41 -2.55
CA LEU A 54 -3.56 3.01 -3.92
C LEU A 54 -4.40 4.11 -4.57
N LEU A 55 -3.83 4.79 -5.55
CA LEU A 55 -4.50 5.84 -6.29
C LEU A 55 -5.13 5.24 -7.55
N VAL A 56 -6.46 5.33 -7.67
CA VAL A 56 -7.24 4.66 -8.72
C VAL A 56 -8.08 5.68 -9.46
N PRO A 57 -8.12 5.66 -10.81
CA PRO A 57 -8.94 6.61 -11.56
C PRO A 57 -10.43 6.43 -11.23
N GLN A 58 -11.17 7.52 -11.24
CA GLN A 58 -12.63 7.49 -11.20
C GLN A 58 -13.19 6.84 -12.48
N GLY A 59 -14.42 6.32 -12.40
CA GLY A 59 -15.14 5.73 -13.53
C GLY A 59 -15.05 4.21 -13.61
N ALA A 60 -15.70 3.66 -14.64
CA ALA A 60 -16.01 2.24 -14.75
C ALA A 60 -14.79 1.30 -14.73
N TRP A 61 -13.66 1.74 -15.33
CA TRP A 61 -12.44 0.92 -15.30
C TRP A 61 -11.87 0.79 -13.88
N GLY A 62 -11.78 1.92 -13.16
CA GLY A 62 -11.32 1.92 -11.78
C GLY A 62 -12.25 1.12 -10.85
N ASP A 63 -13.57 1.19 -11.10
CA ASP A 63 -14.56 0.40 -10.35
C ASP A 63 -14.36 -1.11 -10.60
N SER A 64 -14.09 -1.49 -11.85
CA SER A 64 -13.79 -2.89 -12.23
C SER A 64 -12.49 -3.38 -11.58
N LEU A 65 -11.45 -2.54 -11.55
CA LEU A 65 -10.18 -2.86 -10.88
C LEU A 65 -10.41 -3.11 -9.38
N LEU A 66 -11.14 -2.22 -8.71
CA LEU A 66 -11.41 -2.35 -7.28
C LEU A 66 -12.27 -3.57 -6.97
N ALA A 67 -13.29 -3.84 -7.76
CA ALA A 67 -14.11 -5.03 -7.60
C ALA A 67 -13.28 -6.32 -7.72
N ARG A 68 -12.38 -6.38 -8.71
CA ARG A 68 -11.50 -7.52 -8.91
C ARG A 68 -10.46 -7.64 -7.79
N LEU A 69 -9.86 -6.52 -7.38
CA LEU A 69 -8.90 -6.47 -6.27
C LEU A 69 -9.52 -6.98 -4.97
N VAL A 70 -10.73 -6.53 -4.64
CA VAL A 70 -11.49 -6.98 -3.46
C VAL A 70 -11.75 -8.48 -3.53
N ALA A 71 -12.25 -8.99 -4.68
CA ALA A 71 -12.56 -10.40 -4.86
C ALA A 71 -11.33 -11.30 -4.64
N VAL A 72 -10.19 -10.94 -5.21
CA VAL A 72 -8.94 -11.71 -5.05
C VAL A 72 -8.38 -11.55 -3.65
N SER A 73 -8.40 -10.34 -3.08
CA SER A 73 -7.87 -10.10 -1.72
C SER A 73 -8.69 -10.81 -0.64
N ALA A 74 -10.00 -10.97 -0.82
CA ALA A 74 -10.85 -11.71 0.09
C ALA A 74 -10.54 -13.22 0.12
N SER A 75 -9.92 -13.76 -0.92
CA SER A 75 -9.51 -15.16 -1.00
C SER A 75 -8.08 -15.43 -0.46
N ILE A 76 -7.38 -14.39 -0.02
CA ILE A 76 -6.02 -14.55 0.52
C ILE A 76 -6.07 -15.33 1.84
N GLU A 77 -5.37 -16.45 1.87
CA GLU A 77 -5.20 -17.25 3.07
C GLU A 77 -4.20 -16.60 4.03
N VAL A 78 -4.61 -16.50 5.29
CA VAL A 78 -3.81 -15.98 6.39
C VAL A 78 -3.68 -17.06 7.46
N GLY A 79 -2.46 -17.36 7.87
CA GLY A 79 -2.25 -18.46 8.82
C GLY A 79 -0.88 -18.48 9.48
N ALA A 80 -0.65 -19.50 10.29
CA ALA A 80 0.61 -19.72 10.97
C ALA A 80 1.72 -20.14 10.00
N PHE A 81 2.97 -19.89 10.35
CA PHE A 81 4.14 -20.17 9.51
C PHE A 81 4.34 -21.67 9.17
N ASP A 82 3.79 -22.55 9.98
CA ASP A 82 3.87 -24.01 9.86
C ASP A 82 2.60 -24.63 9.24
N GLN A 83 1.62 -23.83 8.89
CA GLN A 83 0.39 -24.28 8.22
C GLN A 83 0.69 -24.89 6.84
N GLN A 84 -0.04 -25.95 6.49
CA GLN A 84 0.01 -26.57 5.17
C GLN A 84 -1.39 -26.63 4.54
N PRO A 85 -1.55 -26.18 3.27
CA PRO A 85 -0.54 -25.49 2.44
C PRO A 85 -0.10 -24.16 3.06
N ALA A 86 1.09 -23.69 2.69
CA ALA A 86 1.63 -22.44 3.21
C ALA A 86 0.70 -21.26 2.89
N PRO A 87 0.27 -20.45 3.88
CA PRO A 87 -0.57 -19.30 3.63
C PRO A 87 0.20 -18.18 2.90
N PHE A 88 -0.52 -17.32 2.19
CA PHE A 88 0.08 -16.15 1.52
C PHE A 88 0.63 -15.13 2.53
N MET A 89 -0.08 -14.93 3.64
CA MET A 89 0.31 -14.01 4.72
C MET A 89 0.38 -14.73 6.06
N GLY A 90 1.37 -14.34 6.85
CA GLY A 90 1.46 -14.68 8.27
C GLY A 90 0.94 -13.58 9.19
N SER A 91 1.37 -13.63 10.44
CA SER A 91 1.01 -12.63 11.46
C SER A 91 1.76 -11.30 11.27
N VAL A 92 1.16 -10.23 11.79
CA VAL A 92 1.92 -9.02 12.10
C VAL A 92 2.80 -9.26 13.34
N ILE A 93 3.77 -8.36 13.56
CA ILE A 93 4.85 -8.57 14.54
C ILE A 93 4.37 -8.82 15.97
N SER A 94 3.21 -8.31 16.37
CA SER A 94 2.69 -8.45 17.72
C SER A 94 1.18 -8.22 17.80
N LEU A 95 0.55 -8.66 18.89
CA LEU A 95 -0.84 -8.32 19.20
C LEU A 95 -1.07 -6.82 19.38
N GLN A 96 -0.06 -6.09 19.86
CA GLN A 96 -0.14 -4.62 19.96
C GLN A 96 -0.22 -3.99 18.57
N ALA A 97 0.61 -4.45 17.62
CA ALA A 97 0.55 -4.00 16.24
C ALA A 97 -0.80 -4.34 15.59
N ALA A 98 -1.32 -5.55 15.82
CA ALA A 98 -2.63 -5.95 15.31
C ALA A 98 -3.75 -5.03 15.84
N ARG A 99 -3.75 -4.72 17.14
CA ARG A 99 -4.72 -3.80 17.76
C ARG A 99 -4.61 -2.40 17.16
N ALA A 100 -3.39 -1.84 17.07
CA ALA A 100 -3.17 -0.52 16.49
C ALA A 100 -3.69 -0.41 15.04
N LEU A 101 -3.52 -1.46 14.24
CA LEU A 101 -4.05 -1.50 12.86
C LEU A 101 -5.59 -1.58 12.84
N MET A 102 -6.20 -2.37 13.73
CA MET A 102 -7.65 -2.42 13.87
C MET A 102 -8.23 -1.09 14.34
N ASP A 103 -7.55 -0.40 15.28
CA ASP A 103 -7.93 0.93 15.76
C ASP A 103 -7.80 1.97 14.64
N ALA A 104 -6.73 1.91 13.83
CA ALA A 104 -6.57 2.77 12.66
C ALA A 104 -7.67 2.58 11.63
N GLN A 105 -8.05 1.32 11.33
CA GLN A 105 -9.22 1.04 10.48
C GLN A 105 -10.49 1.65 11.07
N ALA A 106 -10.76 1.43 12.34
CA ALA A 106 -11.96 1.96 13.01
C ALA A 106 -11.99 3.49 12.97
N HIS A 107 -10.84 4.14 13.18
CA HIS A 107 -10.70 5.59 13.10
C HIS A 107 -11.02 6.11 11.68
N LEU A 108 -10.46 5.50 10.64
CA LEU A 108 -10.74 5.90 9.25
C LEU A 108 -12.22 5.75 8.91
N LEU A 109 -12.85 4.63 9.31
CA LEU A 109 -14.28 4.40 9.09
C LEU A 109 -15.15 5.43 9.82
N ALA A 110 -14.81 5.77 11.06
CA ALA A 110 -15.53 6.80 11.82
C ALA A 110 -15.41 8.21 11.19
N ASN A 111 -14.36 8.45 10.39
CA ASN A 111 -14.12 9.70 9.67
C ASN A 111 -14.57 9.67 8.20
N GLY A 112 -15.41 8.73 7.81
CA GLY A 112 -16.07 8.71 6.50
C GLY A 112 -15.42 7.80 5.46
N ALA A 113 -14.42 6.99 5.81
CA ALA A 113 -13.93 5.94 4.92
C ALA A 113 -15.01 4.86 4.69
N GLN A 114 -14.94 4.20 3.53
CA GLN A 114 -15.79 3.08 3.19
C GLN A 114 -14.97 1.79 3.14
N ALA A 115 -15.40 0.75 3.84
CA ALA A 115 -14.75 -0.56 3.75
C ALA A 115 -15.13 -1.23 2.42
N LEU A 116 -14.19 -1.32 1.49
CA LEU A 116 -14.32 -2.18 0.32
C LEU A 116 -14.06 -3.65 0.70
N LEU A 117 -13.10 -3.86 1.60
CA LEU A 117 -12.83 -5.12 2.28
C LEU A 117 -12.40 -4.78 3.71
N ALA A 118 -13.19 -5.18 4.70
CA ALA A 118 -12.84 -4.95 6.10
C ALA A 118 -11.70 -5.88 6.54
N MET A 119 -10.65 -5.31 7.14
CA MET A 119 -9.63 -6.09 7.83
C MET A 119 -10.23 -6.70 9.09
N THR A 120 -9.98 -7.96 9.33
CA THR A 120 -10.48 -8.70 10.52
C THR A 120 -9.35 -9.46 11.19
N GLN A 121 -9.58 -9.83 12.45
CA GLN A 121 -8.70 -10.72 13.21
C GLN A 121 -9.37 -12.11 13.28
N PRO A 122 -9.00 -13.05 12.38
CA PRO A 122 -9.72 -14.33 12.24
C PRO A 122 -9.58 -15.25 13.46
N GLN A 123 -8.53 -15.04 14.27
CA GLN A 123 -8.29 -15.82 15.46
C GLN A 123 -8.05 -14.89 16.66
N ALA A 124 -8.93 -14.97 17.65
CA ALA A 124 -8.80 -14.19 18.87
C ALA A 124 -7.47 -14.52 19.59
N GLY A 125 -6.75 -13.49 20.01
CA GLY A 125 -5.46 -13.64 20.70
C GLY A 125 -4.26 -13.95 19.79
N ALA A 126 -4.46 -14.12 18.47
CA ALA A 126 -3.37 -14.22 17.51
C ALA A 126 -3.16 -12.87 16.78
N ALA A 127 -1.92 -12.57 16.42
CA ALA A 127 -1.59 -11.36 15.64
C ALA A 127 -1.84 -11.56 14.13
N LEU A 128 -2.85 -12.35 13.78
CA LEU A 128 -3.26 -12.61 12.40
C LEU A 128 -4.32 -11.57 11.99
N LEU A 129 -4.11 -10.91 10.86
CA LEU A 129 -5.05 -9.97 10.27
C LEU A 129 -5.30 -10.34 8.80
N THR A 130 -6.56 -10.30 8.37
CA THR A 130 -6.89 -10.41 6.95
C THR A 130 -6.52 -9.13 6.20
N PRO A 131 -6.38 -9.14 4.86
CA PRO A 131 -6.26 -7.91 4.08
C PRO A 131 -7.41 -6.95 4.35
N GLY A 132 -7.10 -5.66 4.50
CA GLY A 132 -8.08 -4.59 4.56
C GLY A 132 -7.90 -3.62 3.39
N ILE A 133 -9.01 -3.20 2.78
CA ILE A 133 -9.03 -2.21 1.69
C ILE A 133 -10.11 -1.19 2.02
N LEU A 134 -9.72 0.05 2.28
CA LEU A 134 -10.62 1.14 2.61
C LEU A 134 -10.58 2.22 1.53
N ASP A 135 -11.71 2.62 1.01
CA ASP A 135 -11.82 3.84 0.21
C ASP A 135 -11.85 5.04 1.17
N VAL A 136 -10.78 5.82 1.16
CA VAL A 136 -10.61 7.00 2.01
C VAL A 136 -10.76 8.31 1.24
N THR A 137 -11.29 8.26 0.02
CA THR A 137 -11.44 9.44 -0.85
C THR A 137 -12.24 10.55 -0.18
N ALA A 138 -13.28 10.21 0.56
CA ALA A 138 -14.15 11.16 1.25
C ALA A 138 -13.62 11.61 2.62
N VAL A 139 -12.54 11.03 3.11
CA VAL A 139 -11.95 11.41 4.41
C VAL A 139 -11.18 12.73 4.25
N ALA A 140 -11.65 13.77 4.92
CA ALA A 140 -11.11 15.14 4.77
C ALA A 140 -9.69 15.26 5.33
N GLU A 141 -9.44 14.66 6.48
CA GLU A 141 -8.14 14.67 7.14
C GLU A 141 -7.64 13.21 7.30
N ARG A 142 -6.78 12.80 6.40
CA ARG A 142 -6.13 11.49 6.46
C ARG A 142 -4.80 11.63 7.19
N PRO A 143 -4.56 10.88 8.27
CA PRO A 143 -3.26 10.87 8.92
C PRO A 143 -2.15 10.44 7.95
N ASP A 144 -1.07 11.25 7.86
CA ASP A 144 0.12 10.86 7.10
C ASP A 144 1.02 9.98 7.96
N GLU A 145 0.55 8.74 8.18
CA GLU A 145 1.19 7.75 9.05
C GLU A 145 1.47 6.45 8.29
N GLU A 146 2.57 5.81 8.62
CA GLU A 146 2.87 4.47 8.12
C GLU A 146 2.09 3.42 8.90
N LEU A 147 0.99 2.92 8.33
CA LEU A 147 0.25 1.78 8.88
C LEU A 147 0.95 0.47 8.48
N PHE A 148 1.86 -0.01 9.35
CA PHE A 148 2.77 -1.13 9.06
C PHE A 148 2.07 -2.49 9.16
N GLY A 149 1.16 -2.76 8.21
CA GLY A 149 0.31 -3.94 8.20
C GLY A 149 -0.51 -4.07 6.92
N PRO A 150 -1.42 -5.07 6.85
CA PRO A 150 -2.15 -5.40 5.63
C PRO A 150 -3.39 -4.50 5.41
N LEU A 151 -3.23 -3.18 5.56
CA LEU A 151 -4.29 -2.20 5.35
C LEU A 151 -3.92 -1.26 4.20
N LEU A 152 -4.68 -1.33 3.12
CA LEU A 152 -4.51 -0.53 1.91
C LEU A 152 -5.57 0.56 1.85
N GLN A 153 -5.16 1.82 1.71
CA GLN A 153 -6.03 2.97 1.54
C GLN A 153 -6.19 3.28 0.06
N VAL A 154 -7.41 3.26 -0.45
CA VAL A 154 -7.76 3.64 -1.82
C VAL A 154 -8.14 5.11 -1.86
N ILE A 155 -7.61 5.83 -2.85
CA ILE A 155 -7.92 7.24 -3.12
C ILE A 155 -8.29 7.35 -4.60
N ARG A 156 -9.50 7.85 -4.89
CA ARG A 156 -9.99 8.01 -6.25
C ARG A 156 -9.58 9.38 -6.81
N TYR A 157 -9.00 9.40 -7.98
CA TYR A 157 -8.55 10.61 -8.65
C TYR A 157 -9.30 10.85 -9.98
N ALA A 158 -9.46 12.13 -10.35
CA ALA A 158 -10.15 12.53 -11.56
C ALA A 158 -9.23 12.53 -12.80
N ASP A 159 -7.97 12.97 -12.62
CA ASP A 159 -6.97 13.07 -13.68
C ASP A 159 -5.58 12.80 -13.12
N PHE A 160 -4.60 12.66 -14.00
CA PHE A 160 -3.25 12.28 -13.61
C PHE A 160 -2.55 13.35 -12.76
N ASP A 161 -2.84 14.63 -12.98
CA ASP A 161 -2.24 15.70 -12.19
C ASP A 161 -2.74 15.66 -10.74
N ALA A 162 -4.03 15.34 -10.55
CA ALA A 162 -4.60 15.07 -9.23
C ALA A 162 -3.96 13.84 -8.57
N ALA A 163 -3.71 12.77 -9.35
CA ALA A 163 -3.00 11.60 -8.85
C ALA A 163 -1.57 11.94 -8.42
N MET A 164 -0.85 12.76 -9.20
CA MET A 164 0.51 13.21 -8.86
C MET A 164 0.54 14.08 -7.62
N ALA A 165 -0.40 15.02 -7.50
CA ALA A 165 -0.53 15.86 -6.32
C ALA A 165 -0.75 15.02 -5.06
N GLU A 166 -1.67 14.05 -5.13
CA GLU A 166 -1.96 13.15 -4.00
C GLU A 166 -0.79 12.18 -3.73
N ALA A 167 -0.13 11.64 -4.75
CA ALA A 167 1.04 10.78 -4.57
C ALA A 167 2.14 11.48 -3.76
N ASN A 168 2.37 12.76 -4.04
CA ASN A 168 3.36 13.59 -3.36
C ASN A 168 2.87 14.22 -2.05
N ASN A 169 1.58 14.06 -1.70
CA ASN A 169 0.98 14.63 -0.49
C ASN A 169 1.32 13.75 0.74
N THR A 170 2.59 13.73 1.09
CA THR A 170 3.13 12.99 2.23
C THR A 170 4.49 13.58 2.63
N GLN A 171 4.84 13.46 3.90
CA GLN A 171 6.18 13.80 4.39
C GLN A 171 7.21 12.70 4.12
N TYR A 172 6.75 11.49 3.78
CA TYR A 172 7.61 10.38 3.40
C TYR A 172 8.11 10.52 1.96
N GLY A 173 9.12 9.74 1.61
CA GLY A 173 9.72 9.78 0.27
C GLY A 173 10.51 8.51 -0.06
N LEU A 174 10.13 7.34 0.49
CA LEU A 174 10.91 6.12 0.29
C LEU A 174 10.66 5.51 -1.09
N ALA A 175 9.41 5.13 -1.37
CA ALA A 175 9.05 4.45 -2.62
C ALA A 175 7.74 4.97 -3.21
N ALA A 176 7.62 4.91 -4.53
CA ALA A 176 6.40 5.15 -5.28
C ALA A 176 6.36 4.25 -6.52
N GLY A 177 5.17 3.98 -7.04
CA GLY A 177 5.01 3.20 -8.27
C GLY A 177 3.88 3.67 -9.15
N LEU A 178 4.03 3.35 -10.43
CA LEU A 178 3.02 3.56 -11.45
C LEU A 178 2.75 2.24 -12.19
N LEU A 179 1.48 1.91 -12.36
CA LEU A 179 1.00 0.91 -13.30
C LEU A 179 0.35 1.65 -14.48
N SER A 180 0.94 1.55 -15.66
CA SER A 180 0.51 2.25 -16.86
C SER A 180 1.13 1.60 -18.10
N ASP A 181 0.36 1.52 -19.18
CA ASP A 181 0.84 1.04 -20.48
C ASP A 181 1.60 2.13 -21.26
N SER A 182 1.68 3.36 -20.71
CA SER A 182 2.31 4.51 -21.37
C SER A 182 3.69 4.83 -20.77
N GLU A 183 4.74 4.63 -21.57
CA GLU A 183 6.10 5.05 -21.20
C GLU A 183 6.19 6.57 -20.96
N ALA A 184 5.50 7.37 -21.79
CA ALA A 184 5.49 8.83 -21.60
C ALA A 184 4.88 9.23 -20.25
N ARG A 185 3.85 8.50 -19.80
CA ARG A 185 3.24 8.69 -18.50
C ARG A 185 4.19 8.29 -17.38
N TYR A 186 4.94 7.20 -17.55
CA TYR A 186 5.96 6.82 -16.59
C TYR A 186 7.08 7.87 -16.49
N GLN A 187 7.54 8.42 -17.61
CA GLN A 187 8.55 9.49 -17.60
C GLN A 187 8.05 10.73 -16.84
N GLN A 188 6.80 11.12 -17.04
CA GLN A 188 6.18 12.21 -16.27
C GLN A 188 6.14 11.87 -14.79
N PHE A 189 5.68 10.66 -14.42
CA PHE A 189 5.61 10.18 -13.03
C PHE A 189 6.99 10.20 -12.37
N TRP A 190 8.00 9.66 -13.06
CA TRP A 190 9.37 9.59 -12.55
C TRP A 190 9.97 10.96 -12.27
N LEU A 191 9.77 11.91 -13.18
CA LEU A 191 10.28 13.28 -13.05
C LEU A 191 9.61 14.07 -11.93
N GLN A 192 8.33 13.81 -11.66
CA GLN A 192 7.54 14.57 -10.70
C GLN A 192 7.43 13.89 -9.32
N SER A 193 7.77 12.61 -9.22
CA SER A 193 7.70 11.86 -7.97
C SER A 193 8.77 12.33 -6.98
N ARG A 194 8.39 12.46 -5.70
CA ARG A 194 9.29 12.82 -4.60
C ARG A 194 9.94 11.62 -3.93
N ALA A 195 9.66 10.41 -4.38
CA ALA A 195 10.21 9.18 -3.83
C ALA A 195 11.62 8.88 -4.35
N GLY A 196 12.45 8.30 -3.49
CA GLY A 196 13.80 7.86 -3.86
C GLY A 196 13.81 6.59 -4.71
N ILE A 197 12.79 5.74 -4.59
CA ILE A 197 12.58 4.52 -5.40
C ILE A 197 11.31 4.71 -6.21
N VAL A 198 11.42 4.70 -7.53
CA VAL A 198 10.27 4.84 -8.43
C VAL A 198 10.17 3.60 -9.32
N ASN A 199 9.06 2.87 -9.20
CA ASN A 199 8.80 1.63 -9.93
C ASN A 199 7.79 1.85 -11.06
N TRP A 200 7.96 1.12 -12.16
CA TRP A 200 7.02 1.04 -13.28
C TRP A 200 6.65 -0.40 -13.57
N ASN A 201 5.33 -0.68 -13.57
CA ASN A 201 4.75 -2.01 -13.88
C ASN A 201 5.38 -3.17 -13.10
N LYS A 202 5.79 -2.92 -11.87
CA LYS A 202 6.28 -3.94 -10.93
C LYS A 202 5.88 -3.59 -9.49
N GLN A 203 5.96 -4.59 -8.61
CA GLN A 203 5.65 -4.39 -7.21
C GLN A 203 6.63 -3.42 -6.53
N LEU A 204 6.13 -2.66 -5.55
CA LEU A 204 6.94 -1.74 -4.74
C LEU A 204 7.90 -2.47 -3.80
N THR A 205 7.57 -3.69 -3.41
CA THR A 205 8.27 -4.50 -2.39
C THR A 205 9.56 -5.16 -2.87
N GLY A 206 9.90 -5.01 -4.12
CA GLY A 206 11.17 -5.46 -4.71
C GLY A 206 12.16 -4.31 -4.78
N ALA A 207 12.76 -3.90 -3.67
CA ALA A 207 13.96 -3.08 -3.71
C ALA A 207 15.10 -3.93 -4.30
N ALA A 208 15.60 -3.54 -5.45
CA ALA A 208 16.77 -4.14 -6.06
C ALA A 208 18.04 -3.61 -5.40
#